data_149533a22b5d7ff4dc5f7b8f61cbee56
#
_entry.id   149533a22b5d7ff4dc5f7b8f61cbee56
#
_cell.length_a   1.000
_cell.length_b   1.000
_cell.length_c   1.000
_cell.angle_alpha   90.00
_cell.angle_beta   90.00
_cell.angle_gamma   90.00
#
_symmetry.space_group_name_H-M   'P 1'
#
loop_
_entity.id
_entity.type
_entity.pdbx_description
1 polymer ?
#
loop_
_entity_poly.entity_id
_entity_poly.type
_entity_poly.pdbx_seq_one_letter_code
_entity_poly.pdbx_strand_id
1 'polypeptide(L)'
;MPSVAESKIEPAGGGSAGRRRRRRDTLIVVAAALLTALMAGHRLIPNIRGLGSLLDSGVPFLGLGVPLLAAVALLARSRIALAAVLVPALVWAVLFGAAWIPGGDGGPVQLRVASQNLREGNPDPTATVGTLAGTGADLIALQELSEDADESVTGRLRERYPHRAAVTTVGLWSRFPIRDFVGVDTGLAWTRALRAVVAAPGGDVVVYVVHLGSVRAGDTGTRDRTVTALADRIRQDRAERLIVLGDLNTATTDRKIEPLTALLNDAQADAGRGPGFTWPAALPLTRPDHVLYRGLTAAYAKVVRTPASDHRAVTAGFR
;
A
#
# COMPACT_ATOMS: atom_id res chain seq x y z
N MET A 1 -85.45 17.96 -26.97
CA MET A 1 -84.41 16.85 -26.77
C MET A 1 -83.14 17.57 -26.34
N PRO A 2 -82.67 17.35 -25.09
CA PRO A 2 -81.41 17.95 -24.66
C PRO A 2 -80.22 17.00 -25.04
N SER A 3 -79.18 17.64 -25.61
CA SER A 3 -77.89 17.01 -25.98
C SER A 3 -77.11 16.55 -24.75
N VAL A 4 -76.74 15.28 -24.70
CA VAL A 4 -75.88 14.72 -23.68
C VAL A 4 -74.44 15.11 -24.03
N ALA A 5 -73.80 15.94 -23.21
CA ALA A 5 -72.37 16.22 -23.31
C ALA A 5 -71.60 15.04 -22.78
N GLU A 6 -70.85 14.36 -23.66
CA GLU A 6 -69.82 13.33 -23.26
C GLU A 6 -68.67 14.01 -22.55
N SER A 7 -68.57 13.76 -21.27
CA SER A 7 -67.41 14.11 -20.44
C SER A 7 -66.25 13.22 -20.82
N LYS A 8 -65.22 13.73 -21.51
CA LYS A 8 -63.94 13.08 -21.70
C LYS A 8 -63.22 12.99 -20.36
N ILE A 9 -63.17 11.81 -19.78
CA ILE A 9 -62.31 11.49 -18.65
C ILE A 9 -60.87 11.41 -19.17
N GLU A 10 -60.06 12.43 -18.89
CA GLU A 10 -58.62 12.38 -19.11
C GLU A 10 -57.98 11.36 -18.14
N PRO A 11 -57.09 10.46 -18.62
CA PRO A 11 -56.43 9.50 -17.71
C PRO A 11 -55.39 10.23 -16.85
N ALA A 12 -55.66 10.33 -15.54
CA ALA A 12 -54.80 10.91 -14.51
C ALA A 12 -53.56 10.01 -14.17
N GLY A 13 -52.98 9.33 -15.16
CA GLY A 13 -51.91 8.32 -14.94
C GLY A 13 -50.47 8.80 -15.15
N GLY A 14 -50.23 9.94 -15.79
CA GLY A 14 -48.88 10.37 -16.21
C GLY A 14 -47.99 10.95 -15.09
N GLY A 15 -48.57 11.50 -14.04
CA GLY A 15 -47.82 12.25 -13.01
C GLY A 15 -47.06 11.39 -12.02
N SER A 16 -47.50 10.19 -11.73
CA SER A 16 -46.86 9.30 -10.73
C SER A 16 -45.62 8.60 -11.26
N ALA A 17 -45.65 8.11 -12.49
CA ALA A 17 -44.53 7.45 -13.15
C ALA A 17 -43.37 8.44 -13.41
N GLY A 18 -43.65 9.65 -13.85
CA GLY A 18 -42.65 10.71 -14.02
C GLY A 18 -41.96 11.12 -12.72
N ARG A 19 -42.75 11.24 -11.62
CA ARG A 19 -42.21 11.54 -10.28
C ARG A 19 -41.33 10.42 -9.77
N ARG A 20 -41.69 9.14 -9.93
CA ARG A 20 -40.89 7.99 -9.54
C ARG A 20 -39.56 7.93 -10.30
N ARG A 21 -39.58 8.22 -11.60
CA ARG A 21 -38.38 8.28 -12.42
C ARG A 21 -37.43 9.38 -11.95
N ARG A 22 -37.92 10.61 -11.78
CA ARG A 22 -37.10 11.72 -11.27
C ARG A 22 -36.51 11.44 -9.91
N ARG A 23 -37.30 10.92 -8.96
CA ARG A 23 -36.80 10.55 -7.62
C ARG A 23 -35.66 9.52 -7.68
N ARG A 24 -35.79 8.50 -8.52
CA ARG A 24 -34.75 7.48 -8.71
C ARG A 24 -33.48 8.09 -9.31
N ASP A 25 -33.60 8.89 -10.36
CA ASP A 25 -32.48 9.58 -10.99
C ASP A 25 -31.76 10.48 -10.00
N THR A 26 -32.50 11.24 -9.19
CA THR A 26 -31.94 12.09 -8.12
C THR A 26 -31.17 11.25 -7.08
N LEU A 27 -31.69 10.10 -6.66
CA LEU A 27 -31.01 9.24 -5.70
C LEU A 27 -29.66 8.74 -6.23
N ILE A 28 -29.57 8.34 -7.51
CA ILE A 28 -28.32 7.89 -8.12
C ILE A 28 -27.33 9.06 -8.23
N VAL A 29 -27.79 10.25 -8.64
CA VAL A 29 -26.94 11.44 -8.71
C VAL A 29 -26.40 11.82 -7.34
N VAL A 30 -27.22 11.80 -6.31
CA VAL A 30 -26.81 12.08 -4.93
C VAL A 30 -25.80 11.03 -4.46
N ALA A 31 -26.05 9.74 -4.74
CA ALA A 31 -25.09 8.67 -4.37
C ALA A 31 -23.76 8.85 -5.10
N ALA A 32 -23.74 9.21 -6.38
CA ALA A 32 -22.53 9.52 -7.12
C ALA A 32 -21.79 10.74 -6.53
N ALA A 33 -22.51 11.79 -6.15
CA ALA A 33 -21.92 12.96 -5.50
C ALA A 33 -21.32 12.64 -4.13
N LEU A 34 -22.01 11.83 -3.31
CA LEU A 34 -21.49 11.37 -2.00
C LEU A 34 -20.26 10.49 -2.16
N LEU A 35 -20.26 9.57 -3.12
CA LEU A 35 -19.10 8.73 -3.42
C LEU A 35 -17.90 9.58 -3.85
N THR A 36 -18.12 10.56 -4.71
CA THR A 36 -17.10 11.54 -5.12
C THR A 36 -16.56 12.31 -3.92
N ALA A 37 -17.45 12.88 -3.11
CA ALA A 37 -17.08 13.67 -1.93
C ALA A 37 -16.28 12.82 -0.93
N LEU A 38 -16.66 11.56 -0.73
CA LEU A 38 -15.96 10.65 0.15
C LEU A 38 -14.55 10.32 -0.40
N MET A 39 -14.41 10.00 -1.69
CA MET A 39 -13.10 9.72 -2.31
C MET A 39 -12.17 10.94 -2.30
N ALA A 40 -12.67 12.11 -2.64
CA ALA A 40 -11.85 13.33 -2.69
C ALA A 40 -11.58 13.94 -1.32
N GLY A 41 -12.51 13.79 -0.38
CA GLY A 41 -12.50 14.44 0.93
C GLY A 41 -12.18 13.54 2.11
N HIS A 42 -11.80 12.25 1.92
CA HIS A 42 -11.59 11.31 3.03
C HIS A 42 -10.59 11.81 4.07
N ARG A 43 -9.56 12.55 3.65
CA ARG A 43 -8.54 13.11 4.57
C ARG A 43 -9.07 14.22 5.47
N LEU A 44 -10.22 14.83 5.16
CA LEU A 44 -10.89 15.79 6.02
C LEU A 44 -11.60 15.13 7.22
N ILE A 45 -11.83 13.82 7.15
CA ILE A 45 -12.42 13.04 8.24
C ILE A 45 -11.34 12.83 9.32
N PRO A 46 -11.60 13.26 10.57
CA PRO A 46 -10.64 13.10 11.67
C PRO A 46 -10.29 11.62 11.93
N ASN A 47 -9.03 11.36 12.30
CA ASN A 47 -8.59 10.00 12.67
C ASN A 47 -8.98 9.63 14.09
N ILE A 48 -10.28 9.69 14.41
CA ILE A 48 -10.78 9.32 15.74
C ILE A 48 -10.79 7.79 15.84
N ARG A 49 -10.07 7.25 16.83
CA ARG A 49 -9.94 5.80 17.06
C ARG A 49 -9.56 5.00 15.80
N GLY A 50 -8.73 5.56 14.94
CA GLY A 50 -8.24 4.89 13.73
C GLY A 50 -9.21 4.91 12.54
N LEU A 51 -10.40 5.52 12.66
CA LEU A 51 -11.39 5.59 11.57
C LEU A 51 -10.82 6.27 10.32
N GLY A 52 -10.08 7.37 10.49
CA GLY A 52 -9.45 8.06 9.36
C GLY A 52 -8.44 7.17 8.64
N SER A 53 -7.56 6.47 9.35
CA SER A 53 -6.59 5.53 8.77
C SER A 53 -7.26 4.34 8.09
N LEU A 54 -8.32 3.80 8.68
CA LEU A 54 -9.11 2.72 8.07
C LEU A 54 -9.74 3.19 6.75
N LEU A 55 -10.35 4.38 6.76
CA LEU A 55 -10.94 4.97 5.55
C LEU A 55 -9.86 5.23 4.50
N ASP A 56 -8.73 5.84 4.88
CA ASP A 56 -7.61 6.10 3.99
C ASP A 56 -7.11 4.82 3.32
N SER A 57 -6.99 3.72 4.08
CA SER A 57 -6.60 2.40 3.54
C SER A 57 -7.67 1.80 2.62
N GLY A 58 -8.94 2.09 2.88
CA GLY A 58 -10.09 1.56 2.13
C GLY A 58 -10.50 2.39 0.91
N VAL A 59 -10.03 3.63 0.78
CA VAL A 59 -10.45 4.55 -0.30
C VAL A 59 -10.29 3.97 -1.71
N PRO A 60 -9.23 3.22 -2.07
CA PRO A 60 -9.13 2.62 -3.40
C PRO A 60 -10.33 1.74 -3.77
N PHE A 61 -10.90 1.04 -2.78
CA PHE A 61 -12.05 0.14 -2.96
C PHE A 61 -13.39 0.87 -3.12
N LEU A 62 -13.47 2.15 -2.77
CA LEU A 62 -14.65 2.97 -3.07
C LEU A 62 -14.88 3.05 -4.58
N GLY A 63 -13.86 2.85 -5.39
CA GLY A 63 -13.96 2.70 -6.85
C GLY A 63 -14.93 1.60 -7.30
N LEU A 64 -15.15 0.55 -6.49
CA LEU A 64 -16.15 -0.48 -6.77
C LEU A 64 -17.59 0.07 -6.78
N GLY A 65 -17.83 1.18 -6.12
CA GLY A 65 -19.10 1.91 -6.18
C GLY A 65 -19.42 2.47 -7.58
N VAL A 66 -18.40 2.74 -8.40
CA VAL A 66 -18.56 3.27 -9.75
C VAL A 66 -19.30 2.29 -10.67
N PRO A 67 -18.81 1.05 -10.90
CA PRO A 67 -19.53 0.08 -11.74
C PRO A 67 -20.88 -0.31 -11.15
N LEU A 68 -21.04 -0.33 -9.81
CA LEU A 68 -22.32 -0.58 -9.18
C LEU A 68 -23.35 0.51 -9.52
N LEU A 69 -22.97 1.79 -9.36
CA LEU A 69 -23.85 2.92 -9.72
C LEU A 69 -24.11 2.97 -11.22
N ALA A 70 -23.13 2.64 -12.06
CA ALA A 70 -23.32 2.55 -13.50
C ALA A 70 -24.35 1.47 -13.87
N ALA A 71 -24.26 0.28 -13.26
CA ALA A 71 -25.23 -0.80 -13.47
C ALA A 71 -26.65 -0.35 -13.06
N VAL A 72 -26.79 0.29 -11.90
CA VAL A 72 -28.10 0.82 -11.45
C VAL A 72 -28.64 1.89 -12.41
N ALA A 73 -27.79 2.80 -12.90
CA ALA A 73 -28.17 3.83 -13.85
C ALA A 73 -28.59 3.25 -15.22
N LEU A 74 -27.92 2.19 -15.69
CA LEU A 74 -28.27 1.45 -16.91
C LEU A 74 -29.63 0.75 -16.77
N LEU A 75 -29.84 0.00 -15.69
CA LEU A 75 -31.13 -0.65 -15.39
C LEU A 75 -32.25 0.39 -15.27
N ALA A 76 -31.92 1.56 -14.71
CA ALA A 76 -32.83 2.70 -14.66
C ALA A 76 -33.06 3.38 -16.01
N ARG A 77 -32.28 3.06 -17.05
CA ARG A 77 -32.29 3.73 -18.37
C ARG A 77 -32.21 5.26 -18.24
N SER A 78 -31.38 5.73 -17.31
CA SER A 78 -31.22 7.16 -17.03
C SER A 78 -29.89 7.70 -17.57
N ARG A 79 -29.98 8.53 -18.62
CA ARG A 79 -28.76 9.16 -19.19
C ARG A 79 -28.15 10.18 -18.23
N ILE A 80 -28.98 10.87 -17.43
CA ILE A 80 -28.51 11.83 -16.43
C ILE A 80 -27.74 11.13 -15.33
N ALA A 81 -28.25 10.01 -14.80
CA ALA A 81 -27.57 9.22 -13.80
C ALA A 81 -26.24 8.64 -14.34
N LEU A 82 -26.22 8.13 -15.59
CA LEU A 82 -24.97 7.65 -16.22
C LEU A 82 -23.93 8.78 -16.35
N ALA A 83 -24.34 9.97 -16.78
CA ALA A 83 -23.45 11.12 -16.84
C ALA A 83 -22.89 11.49 -15.45
N ALA A 84 -23.73 11.44 -14.40
CA ALA A 84 -23.31 11.72 -13.04
C ALA A 84 -22.27 10.71 -12.51
N VAL A 85 -22.35 9.44 -12.91
CA VAL A 85 -21.38 8.39 -12.51
C VAL A 85 -19.99 8.61 -13.13
N LEU A 86 -19.86 9.36 -14.22
CA LEU A 86 -18.56 9.71 -14.79
C LEU A 86 -17.70 10.55 -13.83
N VAL A 87 -18.32 11.32 -12.93
CA VAL A 87 -17.58 12.15 -11.97
C VAL A 87 -16.79 11.31 -10.97
N PRO A 88 -17.39 10.38 -10.19
CA PRO A 88 -16.62 9.51 -9.31
C PRO A 88 -15.66 8.59 -10.07
N ALA A 89 -15.98 8.17 -11.32
CA ALA A 89 -15.07 7.42 -12.16
C ALA A 89 -13.80 8.22 -12.47
N LEU A 90 -13.94 9.47 -12.86
CA LEU A 90 -12.82 10.37 -13.14
C LEU A 90 -11.99 10.64 -11.88
N VAL A 91 -12.62 10.92 -10.75
CA VAL A 91 -11.93 11.14 -9.48
C VAL A 91 -11.12 9.90 -9.08
N TRP A 92 -11.71 8.71 -9.19
CA TRP A 92 -10.99 7.47 -8.91
C TRP A 92 -9.80 7.27 -9.86
N ALA A 93 -9.99 7.52 -11.15
CA ALA A 93 -8.93 7.40 -12.15
C ALA A 93 -7.78 8.39 -11.89
N VAL A 94 -8.08 9.62 -11.48
CA VAL A 94 -7.06 10.62 -11.12
C VAL A 94 -6.29 10.22 -9.87
N LEU A 95 -6.98 9.71 -8.85
CA LEU A 95 -6.34 9.34 -7.57
C LEU A 95 -5.53 8.04 -7.66
N PHE A 96 -5.99 7.07 -8.44
CA PHE A 96 -5.45 5.70 -8.38
C PHE A 96 -5.03 5.15 -9.75
N GLY A 97 -5.39 5.81 -10.84
CA GLY A 97 -5.14 5.31 -12.21
C GLY A 97 -3.65 5.21 -12.53
N ALA A 98 -2.84 6.13 -12.03
CA ALA A 98 -1.38 6.13 -12.25
C ALA A 98 -0.72 4.83 -11.78
N ALA A 99 -1.20 4.20 -10.72
CA ALA A 99 -0.67 2.93 -10.22
C ALA A 99 -0.78 1.77 -11.25
N TRP A 100 -1.66 1.87 -12.24
CA TRP A 100 -1.87 0.84 -13.27
C TRP A 100 -1.03 1.06 -14.53
N ILE A 101 -0.40 2.24 -14.64
CA ILE A 101 0.54 2.54 -15.72
C ILE A 101 1.89 1.94 -15.30
N PRO A 102 2.48 1.02 -16.11
CA PRO A 102 3.78 0.46 -15.76
C PRO A 102 4.81 1.59 -15.62
N GLY A 103 5.42 1.69 -14.46
CA GLY A 103 6.62 2.49 -14.24
C GLY A 103 7.87 1.67 -14.56
N GLY A 104 9.02 2.33 -14.49
CA GLY A 104 10.30 1.69 -14.76
C GLY A 104 10.53 1.41 -16.25
N ASP A 105 11.77 1.48 -16.66
CA ASP A 105 12.18 1.33 -18.07
C ASP A 105 12.87 -0.01 -18.35
N GLY A 106 12.93 -0.91 -17.33
CA GLY A 106 13.58 -2.21 -17.46
C GLY A 106 15.09 -2.14 -17.73
N GLY A 107 15.72 -0.99 -17.47
CA GLY A 107 17.16 -0.79 -17.64
C GLY A 107 18.02 -1.71 -16.77
N PRO A 108 19.37 -1.69 -16.94
CA PRO A 108 20.29 -2.55 -16.21
C PRO A 108 20.18 -2.28 -14.70
N VAL A 109 20.05 -3.35 -13.93
CA VAL A 109 19.91 -3.30 -12.46
C VAL A 109 21.25 -3.61 -11.82
N GLN A 110 21.72 -2.72 -10.95
CA GLN A 110 22.95 -2.86 -10.19
C GLN A 110 22.74 -3.41 -8.77
N LEU A 111 21.59 -3.11 -8.16
CA LEU A 111 21.25 -3.52 -6.81
C LEU A 111 19.80 -4.03 -6.77
N ARG A 112 19.60 -5.27 -6.32
CA ARG A 112 18.30 -5.89 -6.11
C ARG A 112 18.03 -6.08 -4.65
N VAL A 113 16.87 -5.67 -4.20
CA VAL A 113 16.47 -5.81 -2.80
C VAL A 113 15.16 -6.59 -2.67
N ALA A 114 15.01 -7.31 -1.57
CA ALA A 114 13.76 -7.96 -1.19
C ALA A 114 13.47 -7.68 0.28
N SER A 115 12.21 -7.51 0.63
CA SER A 115 11.75 -7.40 2.02
C SER A 115 10.56 -8.31 2.27
N GLN A 116 10.53 -8.94 3.44
CA GLN A 116 9.49 -9.87 3.86
C GLN A 116 9.26 -9.79 5.36
N ASN A 117 8.03 -9.50 5.77
CA ASN A 117 7.57 -9.86 7.10
C ASN A 117 7.37 -11.39 7.12
N LEU A 118 8.15 -12.10 7.95
CA LEU A 118 8.12 -13.56 8.01
C LEU A 118 6.84 -14.10 8.66
N ARG A 119 6.14 -13.30 9.42
CA ARG A 119 5.10 -13.67 10.37
C ARG A 119 5.68 -14.39 11.60
N GLU A 120 5.36 -13.90 12.78
CA GLU A 120 5.67 -14.59 14.04
C GLU A 120 5.07 -16.02 14.04
N GLY A 121 5.88 -17.01 14.42
CA GLY A 121 5.49 -18.41 14.37
C GLY A 121 5.31 -18.98 12.95
N ASN A 122 6.03 -18.45 11.96
CA ASN A 122 6.06 -19.00 10.60
C ASN A 122 6.42 -20.49 10.63
N PRO A 123 5.58 -21.38 10.08
CA PRO A 123 5.84 -22.82 10.14
C PRO A 123 6.97 -23.29 9.20
N ASP A 124 7.36 -22.49 8.20
CA ASP A 124 8.47 -22.83 7.29
C ASP A 124 9.20 -21.55 6.82
N PRO A 125 10.00 -20.92 7.70
CA PRO A 125 10.77 -19.74 7.36
C PRO A 125 11.82 -20.03 6.28
N THR A 126 12.34 -21.26 6.19
CA THR A 126 13.36 -21.64 5.20
C THR A 126 12.80 -21.67 3.78
N ALA A 127 11.59 -22.15 3.57
CA ALA A 127 10.92 -22.07 2.26
C ALA A 127 10.61 -20.64 1.87
N THR A 128 10.18 -19.80 2.87
CA THR A 128 9.94 -18.38 2.66
C THR A 128 11.19 -17.68 2.13
N VAL A 129 12.32 -17.77 2.85
CA VAL A 129 13.56 -17.11 2.43
C VAL A 129 14.22 -17.75 1.21
N GLY A 130 13.99 -19.05 0.98
CA GLY A 130 14.39 -19.72 -0.25
C GLY A 130 13.73 -19.10 -1.48
N THR A 131 12.44 -18.75 -1.38
CA THR A 131 11.72 -18.04 -2.43
C THR A 131 12.31 -16.64 -2.67
N LEU A 132 12.65 -15.90 -1.59
CA LEU A 132 13.29 -14.58 -1.72
C LEU A 132 14.66 -14.69 -2.40
N ALA A 133 15.49 -15.65 -1.98
CA ALA A 133 16.78 -15.89 -2.62
C ALA A 133 16.64 -16.23 -4.11
N GLY A 134 15.54 -16.93 -4.48
CA GLY A 134 15.18 -17.24 -5.86
C GLY A 134 14.84 -16.01 -6.73
N THR A 135 14.47 -14.89 -6.14
CA THR A 135 14.23 -13.63 -6.87
C THR A 135 15.51 -13.00 -7.43
N GLY A 136 16.67 -13.46 -6.99
CA GLY A 136 17.96 -12.87 -7.36
C GLY A 136 18.30 -11.61 -6.57
N ALA A 137 17.60 -11.33 -5.46
CA ALA A 137 17.94 -10.22 -4.58
C ALA A 137 19.38 -10.26 -4.10
N ASP A 138 20.01 -9.10 -3.99
CA ASP A 138 21.35 -8.92 -3.44
C ASP A 138 21.29 -8.62 -1.94
N LEU A 139 20.19 -7.99 -1.51
CA LEU A 139 19.86 -7.71 -0.12
C LEU A 139 18.50 -8.33 0.23
N ILE A 140 18.41 -9.02 1.35
CA ILE A 140 17.15 -9.57 1.90
C ILE A 140 16.95 -8.98 3.28
N ALA A 141 15.86 -8.23 3.45
CA ALA A 141 15.42 -7.67 4.72
C ALA A 141 14.25 -8.49 5.27
N LEU A 142 14.32 -8.87 6.53
CA LEU A 142 13.30 -9.67 7.19
C LEU A 142 12.77 -8.97 8.44
N GLN A 143 11.50 -9.14 8.70
CA GLN A 143 10.79 -8.68 9.89
C GLN A 143 10.10 -9.87 10.55
N GLU A 144 9.73 -9.74 11.82
CA GLU A 144 9.16 -10.80 12.67
C GLU A 144 10.06 -12.06 12.72
N LEU A 145 11.37 -11.84 12.72
CA LEU A 145 12.37 -12.88 12.87
C LEU A 145 12.40 -13.33 14.32
N SER A 146 11.89 -14.52 14.61
CA SER A 146 12.01 -15.15 15.93
C SER A 146 13.40 -15.75 16.12
N GLU A 147 13.81 -16.03 17.35
CA GLU A 147 15.10 -16.67 17.66
C GLU A 147 15.22 -18.04 16.97
N ASP A 148 14.15 -18.85 17.03
CA ASP A 148 14.13 -20.18 16.38
C ASP A 148 14.24 -20.07 14.85
N ALA A 149 13.60 -19.06 14.24
CA ALA A 149 13.68 -18.83 12.81
C ALA A 149 15.05 -18.30 12.38
N ASP A 150 15.73 -17.52 13.21
CA ASP A 150 16.99 -16.86 12.86
C ASP A 150 18.09 -17.85 12.51
N GLU A 151 18.27 -18.93 13.28
CA GLU A 151 19.26 -19.94 13.01
C GLU A 151 18.99 -20.66 11.68
N SER A 152 17.75 -21.11 11.46
CA SER A 152 17.35 -21.82 10.25
C SER A 152 17.46 -20.94 8.99
N VAL A 153 17.01 -19.68 9.08
CA VAL A 153 17.11 -18.67 8.02
C VAL A 153 18.57 -18.38 7.69
N THR A 154 19.39 -18.15 8.72
CA THR A 154 20.83 -17.89 8.55
C THR A 154 21.52 -19.08 7.91
N GLY A 155 21.23 -20.30 8.36
CA GLY A 155 21.75 -21.54 7.76
C GLY A 155 21.39 -21.66 6.27
N ARG A 156 20.16 -21.28 5.90
CA ARG A 156 19.66 -21.33 4.51
C ARG A 156 20.27 -20.25 3.60
N LEU A 157 20.60 -19.08 4.15
CA LEU A 157 21.05 -17.91 3.38
C LEU A 157 22.56 -17.72 3.33
N ARG A 158 23.33 -18.21 4.33
CA ARG A 158 24.75 -17.90 4.56
C ARG A 158 25.67 -18.09 3.36
N GLU A 159 25.40 -19.10 2.54
CA GLU A 159 26.26 -19.43 1.40
C GLU A 159 26.20 -18.33 0.33
N ARG A 160 25.03 -17.80 0.11
CA ARG A 160 24.74 -16.77 -0.91
C ARG A 160 24.81 -15.36 -0.37
N TYR A 161 24.58 -15.19 0.94
CA TYR A 161 24.54 -13.91 1.65
C TYR A 161 25.45 -13.98 2.88
N PRO A 162 26.80 -13.89 2.67
CA PRO A 162 27.76 -14.09 3.75
C PRO A 162 27.78 -12.98 4.81
N HIS A 163 27.16 -11.82 4.50
CA HIS A 163 27.13 -10.68 5.41
C HIS A 163 25.73 -10.55 6.02
N ARG A 164 25.67 -10.40 7.34
CA ARG A 164 24.44 -10.32 8.11
C ARG A 164 24.52 -9.20 9.15
N ALA A 165 23.42 -8.46 9.32
CA ALA A 165 23.17 -7.57 10.44
C ALA A 165 21.77 -7.87 10.99
N ALA A 166 21.62 -8.02 12.30
CA ALA A 166 20.32 -8.23 12.91
C ALA A 166 20.20 -7.51 14.25
N VAL A 167 18.98 -7.06 14.55
CA VAL A 167 18.63 -6.43 15.82
C VAL A 167 17.24 -6.93 16.21
N THR A 168 17.17 -7.63 17.34
CA THR A 168 15.94 -8.26 17.86
C THR A 168 15.17 -9.07 16.78
N THR A 169 14.11 -8.54 16.24
CA THR A 169 13.21 -9.22 15.30
C THR A 169 13.36 -8.74 13.85
N VAL A 170 14.39 -7.95 13.54
CA VAL A 170 14.66 -7.52 12.17
C VAL A 170 16.08 -7.87 11.75
N GLY A 171 16.26 -8.28 10.49
CA GLY A 171 17.57 -8.68 9.98
C GLY A 171 17.76 -8.31 8.52
N LEU A 172 19.04 -8.12 8.15
CA LEU A 172 19.51 -7.87 6.79
C LEU A 172 20.55 -8.92 6.43
N TRP A 173 20.32 -9.66 5.36
CA TRP A 173 21.28 -10.54 4.71
C TRP A 173 21.74 -9.89 3.41
N SER A 174 23.06 -9.85 3.19
CA SER A 174 23.66 -9.14 2.07
C SER A 174 24.72 -9.99 1.36
N ARG A 175 24.73 -9.93 0.03
CA ARG A 175 25.83 -10.44 -0.81
C ARG A 175 27.06 -9.55 -0.74
N PHE A 176 26.87 -8.29 -0.34
CA PHE A 176 27.91 -7.28 -0.26
C PHE A 176 28.32 -7.04 1.19
N PRO A 177 29.55 -6.59 1.44
CA PRO A 177 30.00 -6.30 2.79
C PRO A 177 29.11 -5.28 3.51
N ILE A 178 28.73 -5.57 4.73
CA ILE A 178 28.10 -4.64 5.66
C ILE A 178 29.24 -4.03 6.47
N ARG A 179 29.50 -2.73 6.28
CA ARG A 179 30.63 -2.03 6.93
C ARG A 179 30.32 -1.68 8.38
N ASP A 180 29.06 -1.33 8.65
CA ASP A 180 28.58 -0.92 9.95
C ASP A 180 27.07 -1.13 10.06
N PHE A 181 26.57 -1.37 11.26
CA PHE A 181 25.15 -1.37 11.54
C PHE A 181 24.84 -1.00 12.98
N VAL A 182 23.68 -0.43 13.22
CA VAL A 182 23.21 -0.02 14.54
C VAL A 182 21.70 -0.20 14.65
N GLY A 183 21.22 -0.52 15.83
CA GLY A 183 19.79 -0.47 16.15
C GLY A 183 19.26 0.96 16.11
N VAL A 184 18.07 1.12 15.56
CA VAL A 184 17.38 2.42 15.46
C VAL A 184 16.20 2.45 16.40
N ASP A 185 16.24 3.39 17.34
CA ASP A 185 15.11 3.67 18.21
C ASP A 185 14.02 4.40 17.42
N THR A 186 12.86 3.77 17.31
CA THR A 186 11.63 4.31 16.70
C THR A 186 10.54 4.62 17.73
N GLY A 187 10.89 4.68 19.02
CA GLY A 187 9.97 4.96 20.11
C GLY A 187 9.14 3.75 20.56
N LEU A 188 9.60 2.54 20.27
CA LEU A 188 9.06 1.28 20.82
C LEU A 188 9.86 0.87 22.07
N ALA A 189 9.25 0.04 22.94
CA ALA A 189 9.90 -0.46 24.15
C ALA A 189 11.13 -1.34 23.85
N TRP A 190 11.21 -1.92 22.65
CA TRP A 190 12.36 -2.65 22.15
C TRP A 190 12.64 -2.28 20.68
N THR A 191 13.91 -2.37 20.30
CA THR A 191 14.37 -1.95 18.98
C THR A 191 13.90 -2.93 17.91
N ARG A 192 13.07 -2.48 16.96
CA ARG A 192 12.60 -3.24 15.79
C ARG A 192 12.97 -2.53 14.48
N ALA A 193 14.10 -1.85 14.48
CA ALA A 193 14.66 -1.25 13.30
C ALA A 193 16.17 -1.26 13.38
N LEU A 194 16.83 -1.44 12.25
CA LEU A 194 18.28 -1.30 12.12
C LEU A 194 18.62 -0.37 10.94
N ARG A 195 19.79 0.26 11.06
CA ARG A 195 20.46 1.00 9.99
C ARG A 195 21.76 0.30 9.69
N ALA A 196 22.01 -0.05 8.43
CA ALA A 196 23.26 -0.65 7.99
C ALA A 196 23.88 0.15 6.84
N VAL A 197 25.20 0.12 6.73
CA VAL A 197 25.97 0.65 5.59
C VAL A 197 26.45 -0.53 4.77
N VAL A 198 25.96 -0.65 3.54
CA VAL A 198 26.28 -1.74 2.63
C VAL A 198 27.19 -1.22 1.51
N ALA A 199 28.34 -1.90 1.28
CA ALA A 199 29.26 -1.59 0.19
C ALA A 199 28.74 -2.16 -1.15
N ALA A 200 27.69 -1.54 -1.69
CA ALA A 200 27.02 -2.00 -2.90
C ALA A 200 27.75 -1.51 -4.18
N PRO A 201 27.42 -2.07 -5.36
CA PRO A 201 27.90 -1.53 -6.63
C PRO A 201 27.54 -0.05 -6.78
N GLY A 202 28.50 0.75 -7.27
CA GLY A 202 28.35 2.19 -7.42
C GLY A 202 28.52 2.99 -6.12
N GLY A 203 28.94 2.36 -5.00
CA GLY A 203 29.26 3.01 -3.72
C GLY A 203 28.35 2.56 -2.57
N ASP A 204 28.61 3.10 -1.39
CA ASP A 204 27.89 2.76 -0.19
C ASP A 204 26.40 3.12 -0.29
N VAL A 205 25.54 2.25 0.22
CA VAL A 205 24.10 2.46 0.36
C VAL A 205 23.73 2.26 1.81
N VAL A 206 23.04 3.23 2.39
CA VAL A 206 22.43 3.07 3.72
C VAL A 206 21.12 2.32 3.57
N VAL A 207 20.96 1.26 4.35
CA VAL A 207 19.76 0.42 4.36
C VAL A 207 19.14 0.45 5.75
N TYR A 208 17.91 0.90 5.84
CA TYR A 208 17.07 0.74 7.02
C TYR A 208 16.20 -0.49 6.84
N VAL A 209 16.24 -1.42 7.80
CA VAL A 209 15.27 -2.52 7.91
C VAL A 209 14.38 -2.22 9.09
N VAL A 210 13.08 -2.15 8.87
CA VAL A 210 12.14 -1.65 9.87
C VAL A 210 10.92 -2.54 10.01
N HIS A 211 10.42 -2.66 11.24
CA HIS A 211 9.09 -3.17 11.56
C HIS A 211 8.43 -2.20 12.54
N LEU A 212 7.59 -1.30 12.03
CA LEU A 212 6.99 -0.24 12.82
C LEU A 212 5.81 -0.75 13.66
N GLY A 213 5.29 0.12 14.51
CA GLY A 213 4.18 -0.21 15.39
C GLY A 213 2.94 -0.65 14.60
N SER A 214 2.27 -1.70 15.08
CA SER A 214 1.06 -2.22 14.44
C SER A 214 -0.15 -1.31 14.70
N VAL A 215 -1.09 -1.29 13.77
CA VAL A 215 -2.42 -0.72 13.97
C VAL A 215 -3.26 -1.72 14.76
N ARG A 216 -3.89 -1.27 15.83
CA ARG A 216 -4.86 -2.07 16.61
C ARG A 216 -6.24 -1.46 16.48
N ALA A 217 -7.27 -2.28 16.66
CA ALA A 217 -8.65 -1.80 16.63
C ALA A 217 -8.85 -0.64 17.61
N GLY A 218 -9.19 0.54 17.09
CA GLY A 218 -9.39 1.75 17.88
C GLY A 218 -8.12 2.49 18.31
N ASP A 219 -6.91 2.00 17.97
CA ASP A 219 -5.64 2.63 18.32
C ASP A 219 -4.61 2.57 17.19
N THR A 220 -4.22 3.72 16.68
CA THR A 220 -3.14 3.91 15.72
C THR A 220 -1.94 4.64 16.31
N GLY A 221 -1.99 4.99 17.60
CA GLY A 221 -1.02 5.89 18.23
C GLY A 221 0.40 5.36 18.22
N THR A 222 0.59 4.05 18.42
CA THR A 222 1.93 3.44 18.37
C THR A 222 2.50 3.49 16.96
N ARG A 223 1.70 3.12 15.93
CA ARG A 223 2.09 3.23 14.53
C ARG A 223 2.45 4.68 14.17
N ASP A 224 1.60 5.62 14.52
CA ASP A 224 1.78 7.04 14.18
C ASP A 224 3.09 7.60 14.77
N ARG A 225 3.39 7.25 16.04
CA ARG A 225 4.66 7.65 16.70
C ARG A 225 5.87 7.03 16.01
N THR A 226 5.83 5.74 15.67
CA THR A 226 6.98 5.06 15.06
C THR A 226 7.25 5.54 13.64
N VAL A 227 6.23 5.86 12.85
CA VAL A 227 6.39 6.47 11.51
C VAL A 227 7.05 7.85 11.64
N THR A 228 6.60 8.68 12.59
CA THR A 228 7.18 10.00 12.82
C THR A 228 8.64 9.89 13.25
N ALA A 229 8.94 9.01 14.22
CA ALA A 229 10.30 8.81 14.71
C ALA A 229 11.24 8.32 13.59
N LEU A 230 10.80 7.39 12.74
CA LEU A 230 11.57 6.95 11.58
C LEU A 230 11.82 8.11 10.60
N ALA A 231 10.80 8.92 10.29
CA ALA A 231 10.95 10.08 9.42
C ALA A 231 11.97 11.09 9.96
N ASP A 232 11.99 11.31 11.28
CA ASP A 232 12.97 12.18 11.92
C ASP A 232 14.40 11.62 11.83
N ARG A 233 14.58 10.31 11.98
CA ARG A 233 15.88 9.65 11.79
C ARG A 233 16.37 9.79 10.35
N ILE A 234 15.49 9.56 9.37
CA ILE A 234 15.82 9.66 7.94
C ILE A 234 16.13 11.11 7.54
N ARG A 235 15.45 12.10 8.12
CA ARG A 235 15.72 13.52 7.88
C ARG A 235 17.11 13.94 8.40
N GLN A 236 17.57 13.33 9.47
CA GLN A 236 18.90 13.56 10.06
C GLN A 236 20.01 12.79 9.32
N ASP A 237 19.65 11.68 8.64
CA ASP A 237 20.63 10.90 7.89
C ASP A 237 21.05 11.62 6.62
N ARG A 238 22.38 11.84 6.47
CA ARG A 238 22.96 12.58 5.35
C ARG A 238 23.41 11.70 4.20
N ALA A 239 23.15 10.38 4.27
CA ALA A 239 23.50 9.48 3.19
C ALA A 239 22.79 9.90 1.90
N GLU A 240 23.54 10.02 0.81
CA GLU A 240 23.00 10.34 -0.50
C GLU A 240 22.14 9.16 -1.02
N ARG A 241 22.65 7.94 -0.92
CA ARG A 241 21.97 6.70 -1.35
C ARG A 241 21.39 5.97 -0.12
N LEU A 242 20.07 5.90 -0.04
CA LEU A 242 19.39 5.33 1.11
C LEU A 242 18.16 4.53 0.66
N ILE A 243 17.96 3.37 1.29
CA ILE A 243 16.79 2.51 1.09
C ILE A 243 16.16 2.18 2.45
N VAL A 244 14.85 2.24 2.54
CA VAL A 244 14.06 1.74 3.68
C VAL A 244 13.29 0.51 3.22
N LEU A 245 13.48 -0.60 3.91
CA LEU A 245 12.86 -1.89 3.63
C LEU A 245 12.07 -2.34 4.86
N GLY A 246 10.82 -2.72 4.68
CA GLY A 246 10.11 -3.38 5.75
C GLY A 246 8.63 -3.12 5.84
N ASP A 247 8.07 -3.64 6.92
CA ASP A 247 6.69 -3.47 7.31
C ASP A 247 6.52 -2.16 8.09
N LEU A 248 5.94 -1.16 7.45
CA LEU A 248 5.61 0.14 8.05
C LEU A 248 4.27 0.13 8.77
N ASN A 249 3.51 -0.97 8.69
CA ASN A 249 2.15 -1.07 9.21
C ASN A 249 1.24 0.11 8.77
N THR A 250 1.56 0.70 7.61
CA THR A 250 0.94 1.92 7.09
C THR A 250 0.68 1.77 5.60
N ALA A 251 -0.59 1.86 5.20
CA ALA A 251 -0.95 1.79 3.79
C ALA A 251 -0.40 3.02 3.02
N THR A 252 -0.15 2.86 1.71
CA THR A 252 0.30 3.96 0.83
C THR A 252 -0.67 5.14 0.83
N THR A 253 -1.95 4.86 0.98
CA THR A 253 -3.01 5.87 0.98
C THR A 253 -3.25 6.51 2.34
N ASP A 254 -2.71 5.91 3.43
CA ASP A 254 -2.85 6.44 4.78
C ASP A 254 -2.09 7.79 4.90
N ARG A 255 -2.78 8.80 5.46
CA ARG A 255 -2.23 10.15 5.71
C ARG A 255 -0.95 10.15 6.53
N LYS A 256 -0.69 9.08 7.29
CA LYS A 256 0.47 8.98 8.18
C LYS A 256 1.75 8.53 7.50
N ILE A 257 1.70 8.09 6.24
CA ILE A 257 2.92 7.79 5.48
C ILE A 257 3.62 9.05 4.95
N GLU A 258 2.90 10.18 4.88
CA GLU A 258 3.36 11.43 4.29
C GLU A 258 4.72 11.92 4.82
N PRO A 259 5.04 11.87 6.13
CA PRO A 259 6.36 12.26 6.63
C PRO A 259 7.53 11.48 6.01
N LEU A 260 7.31 10.23 5.60
CA LEU A 260 8.30 9.40 4.91
C LEU A 260 8.34 9.67 3.42
N THR A 261 7.18 9.77 2.75
CA THR A 261 7.09 10.02 1.30
C THR A 261 7.46 11.45 0.91
N ALA A 262 7.49 12.38 1.86
CA ALA A 262 8.08 13.71 1.65
C ALA A 262 9.62 13.69 1.59
N LEU A 263 10.29 12.63 2.06
CA LEU A 263 11.74 12.48 2.13
C LEU A 263 12.28 11.43 1.15
N LEU A 264 11.43 10.48 0.76
CA LEU A 264 11.78 9.28 0.02
C LEU A 264 10.80 9.03 -1.11
N ASN A 265 11.29 8.48 -2.21
CA ASN A 265 10.48 7.94 -3.30
C ASN A 265 9.98 6.54 -2.94
N ASP A 266 8.91 6.08 -3.59
CA ASP A 266 8.33 4.75 -3.40
C ASP A 266 8.57 3.91 -4.66
N ALA A 267 9.36 2.84 -4.53
CA ALA A 267 9.73 1.99 -5.66
C ALA A 267 8.52 1.36 -6.38
N GLN A 268 7.45 1.03 -5.66
CA GLN A 268 6.23 0.51 -6.27
C GLN A 268 5.48 1.56 -7.08
N ALA A 269 5.46 2.80 -6.60
CA ALA A 269 4.84 3.91 -7.33
C ALA A 269 5.62 4.27 -8.58
N ASP A 270 6.97 4.26 -8.49
CA ASP A 270 7.84 4.72 -9.57
C ASP A 270 8.10 3.66 -10.64
N ALA A 271 8.17 2.38 -10.25
CA ALA A 271 8.64 1.31 -11.14
C ALA A 271 7.83 0.00 -11.03
N GLY A 272 6.74 0.00 -10.27
CA GLY A 272 5.84 -1.14 -10.14
C GLY A 272 4.67 -1.09 -11.11
N ARG A 273 3.75 -2.05 -10.94
CA ARG A 273 2.45 -2.07 -11.62
C ARG A 273 1.36 -2.48 -10.64
N GLY A 274 0.27 -1.75 -10.65
CA GLY A 274 -0.84 -1.94 -9.72
C GLY A 274 -0.53 -1.40 -8.32
N PRO A 275 -1.47 -1.51 -7.38
CA PRO A 275 -1.34 -0.93 -6.04
C PRO A 275 -0.27 -1.61 -5.18
N GLY A 276 0.23 -2.77 -5.59
CA GLY A 276 1.28 -3.50 -4.87
C GLY A 276 0.85 -4.04 -3.52
N PHE A 277 -0.40 -4.41 -3.33
CA PHE A 277 -0.92 -4.90 -2.05
C PHE A 277 -0.20 -6.18 -1.60
N THR A 278 0.14 -6.23 -0.30
CA THR A 278 0.92 -7.31 0.30
C THR A 278 0.18 -8.06 1.40
N TRP A 279 -0.79 -7.44 2.05
CA TRP A 279 -1.50 -8.02 3.20
C TRP A 279 -3.02 -7.98 3.05
N PRO A 280 -3.75 -9.03 3.51
CA PRO A 280 -3.27 -10.37 3.85
C PRO A 280 -2.75 -11.14 2.61
N ALA A 281 -1.76 -12.03 2.75
CA ALA A 281 -1.14 -12.72 1.59
C ALA A 281 -2.14 -13.49 0.73
N ALA A 282 -3.20 -14.06 1.32
CA ALA A 282 -4.22 -14.84 0.61
C ALA A 282 -5.06 -13.94 -0.32
N LEU A 283 -5.54 -12.80 0.19
CA LEU A 283 -6.34 -11.82 -0.55
C LEU A 283 -5.83 -10.40 -0.19
N PRO A 284 -4.81 -9.89 -0.89
CA PRO A 284 -4.18 -8.65 -0.49
C PRO A 284 -5.08 -7.44 -0.74
N LEU A 285 -5.28 -6.66 0.31
CA LEU A 285 -6.17 -5.50 0.33
C LEU A 285 -5.44 -4.21 0.72
N THR A 286 -4.22 -4.32 1.28
CA THR A 286 -3.43 -3.16 1.69
C THR A 286 -1.95 -3.42 1.47
N ARG A 287 -1.14 -2.36 1.47
CA ARG A 287 0.32 -2.43 1.31
C ARG A 287 1.02 -1.83 2.53
N PRO A 288 1.21 -2.58 3.62
CA PRO A 288 2.03 -2.16 4.75
C PRO A 288 3.54 -2.33 4.51
N ASP A 289 3.93 -3.20 3.55
CA ASP A 289 5.33 -3.49 3.22
C ASP A 289 5.82 -2.56 2.10
N HIS A 290 6.95 -1.90 2.33
CA HIS A 290 7.46 -0.87 1.43
C HIS A 290 8.93 -1.04 1.10
N VAL A 291 9.28 -0.53 -0.08
CA VAL A 291 10.65 -0.20 -0.50
C VAL A 291 10.66 1.28 -0.81
N LEU A 292 11.12 2.08 0.15
CA LEU A 292 11.28 3.53 -0.04
C LEU A 292 12.76 3.85 -0.26
N TYR A 293 13.07 4.89 -1.03
CA TYR A 293 14.46 5.17 -1.39
C TYR A 293 14.72 6.63 -1.72
N ARG A 294 15.99 7.04 -1.70
CA ARG A 294 16.50 8.29 -2.28
C ARG A 294 17.89 8.09 -2.87
N GLY A 295 18.28 8.95 -3.81
CA GLY A 295 19.61 8.94 -4.46
C GLY A 295 19.88 7.71 -5.32
N LEU A 296 18.84 7.02 -5.74
CA LEU A 296 18.85 5.85 -6.63
C LEU A 296 17.74 6.03 -7.68
N THR A 297 17.71 5.18 -8.68
CA THR A 297 16.61 5.10 -9.65
C THR A 297 16.03 3.70 -9.65
N ALA A 298 14.75 3.58 -9.37
CA ALA A 298 14.06 2.29 -9.42
C ALA A 298 13.86 1.86 -10.88
N ALA A 299 14.29 0.65 -11.21
CA ALA A 299 14.12 0.04 -12.53
C ALA A 299 12.89 -0.87 -12.59
N TYR A 300 12.57 -1.53 -11.49
CA TYR A 300 11.35 -2.30 -11.31
C TYR A 300 10.98 -2.39 -9.83
N ALA A 301 9.69 -2.64 -9.57
CA ALA A 301 9.19 -3.12 -8.27
C ALA A 301 8.13 -4.21 -8.49
N LYS A 302 8.11 -5.23 -7.63
CA LYS A 302 7.19 -6.36 -7.73
C LYS A 302 6.78 -6.86 -6.35
N VAL A 303 5.58 -7.40 -6.28
CA VAL A 303 5.09 -8.18 -5.14
C VAL A 303 5.24 -9.67 -5.45
N VAL A 304 5.80 -10.42 -4.52
CA VAL A 304 6.08 -11.86 -4.67
C VAL A 304 5.33 -12.62 -3.57
N ARG A 305 4.57 -13.64 -3.96
CA ARG A 305 3.94 -14.53 -2.98
C ARG A 305 4.99 -15.52 -2.46
N THR A 306 5.14 -15.57 -1.15
CA THR A 306 5.99 -16.53 -0.46
C THR A 306 5.14 -17.55 0.30
N PRO A 307 5.62 -18.76 0.57
CA PRO A 307 4.91 -19.69 1.42
C PRO A 307 4.95 -19.24 2.89
N ALA A 308 4.01 -19.72 3.69
CA ALA A 308 4.01 -19.70 5.16
C ALA A 308 3.93 -18.32 5.85
N SER A 309 3.97 -17.20 5.12
CA SER A 309 3.72 -15.87 5.68
C SER A 309 2.33 -15.36 5.36
N ASP A 310 1.76 -14.52 6.23
CA ASP A 310 0.54 -13.77 5.99
C ASP A 310 0.77 -12.45 5.26
N HIS A 311 2.03 -12.09 4.98
CA HIS A 311 2.44 -11.02 4.07
C HIS A 311 3.00 -11.58 2.77
N ARG A 312 2.87 -10.83 1.68
CA ARG A 312 3.65 -11.02 0.44
C ARG A 312 4.92 -10.21 0.51
N ALA A 313 6.00 -10.75 -0.05
CA ALA A 313 7.25 -10.02 -0.17
C ALA A 313 7.15 -8.85 -1.16
N VAL A 314 7.98 -7.83 -0.95
CA VAL A 314 8.23 -6.76 -1.92
C VAL A 314 9.66 -6.85 -2.42
N THR A 315 9.85 -6.64 -3.73
CA THR A 315 11.17 -6.61 -4.37
C THR A 315 11.31 -5.39 -5.23
N ALA A 316 12.51 -4.83 -5.29
CA ALA A 316 12.84 -3.74 -6.19
C ALA A 316 14.27 -3.87 -6.74
N GLY A 317 14.50 -3.32 -7.93
CA GLY A 317 15.81 -3.21 -8.55
C GLY A 317 16.17 -1.77 -8.78
N PHE A 318 17.42 -1.41 -8.51
CA PHE A 318 17.96 -0.04 -8.61
C PHE A 318 19.19 0.02 -9.51
N ARG A 319 19.41 1.22 -10.06
CA ARG A 319 20.60 1.65 -10.80
C ARG A 319 21.13 2.97 -10.27
#